data_44e1ab3ee19acb97b4da0d6817a6ea94
#
_entry.id   44e1ab3ee19acb97b4da0d6817a6ea94
#
_cell.length_a   1.000
_cell.length_b   1.000
_cell.length_c   1.000
_cell.angle_alpha   90.00
_cell.angle_beta   90.00
_cell.angle_gamma   90.00
#
_symmetry.space_group_name_H-M   'P 1'
#
loop_
_entity.id
_entity.type
_entity.pdbx_description
1 polymer ?
#
loop_
_entity_poly.entity_id
_entity_poly.type
_entity_poly.pdbx_seq_one_letter_code
_entity_poly.pdbx_strand_id
1 'polypeptide(L)'
;MGERLVYRKRHRVRTSEEFGAVFDFKARKSRGPITVFVKPNGLAEHRLGLSVGRRVGNAVVRGRVKRMIREAFRHERAGLAMVDDGAGTHTGYDIVVTVRPHDAAGLGEWRGWFVDATKASIRVAERRGAEDGV
;
A
#
# COMPACT_ATOMS: atom_id res chain seq x y z
N MET A 1 20.72 13.08 11.81
CA MET A 1 19.48 13.69 11.38
C MET A 1 18.45 12.65 11.05
N GLY A 2 17.26 12.79 11.59
CA GLY A 2 16.16 11.88 11.30
C GLY A 2 15.72 11.97 9.86
N GLU A 3 15.26 10.86 9.32
CA GLU A 3 14.67 10.80 8.01
C GLU A 3 13.38 11.61 7.97
N ARG A 4 13.20 12.39 6.92
CA ARG A 4 11.98 13.17 6.75
C ARG A 4 10.83 12.26 6.35
N LEU A 5 9.72 12.33 7.09
CA LEU A 5 8.49 11.63 6.76
C LEU A 5 7.73 12.43 5.70
N VAL A 6 8.18 12.32 4.44
CA VAL A 6 7.54 13.00 3.32
C VAL A 6 7.03 11.99 2.30
N TYR A 7 5.97 12.39 1.59
CA TYR A 7 5.39 11.62 0.50
C TYR A 7 5.72 12.35 -0.81
N ARG A 8 6.61 11.75 -1.58
CA ARG A 8 7.11 12.36 -2.82
C ARG A 8 6.56 11.66 -4.05
N LYS A 9 6.74 12.29 -5.20
CA LYS A 9 6.31 11.76 -6.50
C LYS A 9 6.85 10.34 -6.76
N ARG A 10 8.09 10.07 -6.36
CA ARG A 10 8.71 8.74 -6.50
C ARG A 10 8.04 7.66 -5.65
N HIS A 11 7.23 8.04 -4.67
CA HIS A 11 6.51 7.11 -3.80
C HIS A 11 5.11 6.78 -4.34
N ARG A 12 4.82 7.10 -5.59
CA ARG A 12 3.48 6.92 -6.17
C ARG A 12 3.47 5.89 -7.27
N VAL A 13 2.50 4.99 -7.20
CA VAL A 13 2.06 4.20 -8.35
C VAL A 13 1.20 5.14 -9.19
N ARG A 14 1.47 5.27 -10.48
CA ARG A 14 0.87 6.34 -11.30
C ARG A 14 0.09 5.90 -12.51
N THR A 15 0.56 4.89 -13.23
CA THR A 15 -0.04 4.52 -14.50
C THR A 15 -1.04 3.40 -14.36
N SER A 16 -1.98 3.31 -15.31
CA SER A 16 -2.95 2.21 -15.36
C SER A 16 -2.24 0.86 -15.46
N GLU A 17 -1.13 0.80 -16.18
CA GLU A 17 -0.33 -0.42 -16.29
C GLU A 17 0.27 -0.84 -14.96
N GLU A 18 0.80 0.12 -14.20
CA GLU A 18 1.34 -0.14 -12.88
C GLU A 18 0.26 -0.65 -11.92
N PHE A 19 -0.90 0.01 -11.91
CA PHE A 19 -2.05 -0.43 -11.11
C PHE A 19 -2.49 -1.85 -11.50
N GLY A 20 -2.64 -2.08 -12.80
CA GLY A 20 -3.05 -3.38 -13.32
C GLY A 20 -2.09 -4.50 -12.92
N ALA A 21 -0.79 -4.25 -12.98
CA ALA A 21 0.21 -5.23 -12.57
C ALA A 21 0.06 -5.62 -11.11
N VAL A 22 -0.22 -4.65 -10.23
CA VAL A 22 -0.40 -4.91 -8.79
C VAL A 22 -1.67 -5.72 -8.55
N PHE A 23 -2.78 -5.38 -9.22
CA PHE A 23 -4.02 -6.14 -9.11
C PHE A 23 -3.85 -7.58 -9.62
N ASP A 24 -3.17 -7.76 -10.74
CA ASP A 24 -2.96 -9.07 -11.36
C ASP A 24 -2.06 -9.98 -10.54
N PHE A 25 -1.19 -9.41 -9.73
CA PHE A 25 -0.34 -10.19 -8.82
C PHE A 25 -1.14 -10.90 -7.72
N LYS A 26 -2.30 -10.34 -7.34
CA LYS A 26 -3.28 -10.96 -6.42
C LYS A 26 -2.81 -11.23 -4.99
N ALA A 27 -1.78 -10.57 -4.52
CA ALA A 27 -1.44 -10.58 -3.10
C ALA A 27 -2.24 -9.48 -2.41
N ARG A 28 -3.35 -9.85 -1.77
CA ARG A 28 -4.29 -8.88 -1.21
C ARG A 28 -4.88 -9.34 0.11
N LYS A 29 -5.21 -8.38 0.97
CA LYS A 29 -5.93 -8.58 2.23
C LYS A 29 -6.80 -7.35 2.52
N SER A 30 -7.89 -7.58 3.21
CA SER A 30 -8.83 -6.51 3.58
C SER A 30 -8.85 -6.31 5.09
N ARG A 31 -8.99 -5.05 5.49
CA ARG A 31 -9.23 -4.66 6.89
C ARG A 31 -10.13 -3.43 6.87
N GLY A 32 -11.19 -3.44 7.68
CA GLY A 32 -12.16 -2.36 7.65
C GLY A 32 -12.69 -2.13 6.23
N PRO A 33 -12.76 -0.88 5.75
CA PRO A 33 -13.27 -0.59 4.42
C PRO A 33 -12.23 -0.69 3.31
N ILE A 34 -10.99 -1.06 3.61
CA ILE A 34 -9.93 -1.08 2.61
C ILE A 34 -9.51 -2.50 2.25
N THR A 35 -9.07 -2.65 1.00
CA THR A 35 -8.35 -3.82 0.52
C THR A 35 -6.99 -3.33 0.03
N VAL A 36 -5.93 -3.96 0.48
CA VAL A 36 -4.56 -3.62 0.09
C VAL A 36 -4.00 -4.71 -0.80
N PHE A 37 -3.53 -4.31 -1.96
CA PHE A 37 -2.85 -5.17 -2.92
C PHE A 37 -1.37 -4.80 -2.94
N VAL A 38 -0.48 -5.77 -2.95
CA VAL A 38 0.96 -5.50 -3.03
C VAL A 38 1.61 -6.33 -4.13
N LYS A 39 2.69 -5.80 -4.68
CA LYS A 39 3.54 -6.50 -5.65
C LYS A 39 4.98 -6.02 -5.46
N PRO A 40 5.98 -6.91 -5.43
CA PRO A 40 7.37 -6.48 -5.43
C PRO A 40 7.65 -5.57 -6.62
N ASN A 41 8.30 -4.44 -6.40
CA ASN A 41 8.50 -3.46 -7.47
C ASN A 41 9.96 -3.37 -7.98
N GLY A 42 10.89 -4.03 -7.31
CA GLY A 42 12.31 -3.98 -7.71
C GLY A 42 13.00 -2.65 -7.45
N LEU A 43 12.32 -1.71 -6.80
CA LEU A 43 12.85 -0.38 -6.51
C LEU A 43 13.36 -0.31 -5.08
N ALA A 44 14.13 0.72 -4.76
CA ALA A 44 14.67 0.90 -3.42
C ALA A 44 13.63 1.27 -2.37
N GLU A 45 12.44 1.67 -2.79
CA GLU A 45 11.41 2.19 -1.89
C GLU A 45 10.03 1.61 -2.20
N HIS A 46 9.17 1.59 -1.19
CA HIS A 46 7.75 1.30 -1.38
C HIS A 46 7.08 2.45 -2.13
N ARG A 47 6.09 2.12 -2.96
CA ARG A 47 5.24 3.12 -3.63
C ARG A 47 3.78 2.87 -3.30
N LEU A 48 2.99 3.94 -3.25
CA LEU A 48 1.57 3.90 -2.92
C LEU A 48 0.71 4.33 -4.10
N GLY A 49 -0.31 3.57 -4.39
CA GLY A 49 -1.37 3.92 -5.32
C GLY A 49 -2.72 3.85 -4.64
N LEU A 50 -3.62 4.77 -4.97
CA LEU A 50 -4.95 4.84 -4.38
C LEU A 50 -6.02 4.73 -5.45
N SER A 51 -6.99 3.87 -5.21
CA SER A 51 -8.17 3.73 -6.05
C SER A 51 -9.40 3.95 -5.19
N VAL A 52 -9.89 5.19 -5.17
CA VAL A 52 -11.05 5.60 -4.36
C VAL A 52 -12.17 6.02 -5.31
N GLY A 53 -13.15 5.16 -5.49
CA GLY A 53 -14.23 5.37 -6.45
C GLY A 53 -15.34 6.27 -5.93
N ARG A 54 -16.25 6.63 -6.85
CA ARG A 54 -17.37 7.54 -6.56
C ARG A 54 -18.33 7.02 -5.49
N ARG A 55 -18.42 5.71 -5.31
CA ARG A 55 -19.30 5.09 -4.30
C ARG A 55 -18.87 5.44 -2.87
N VAL A 56 -17.62 5.80 -2.66
CA VAL A 56 -17.12 6.18 -1.33
C VAL A 56 -17.72 7.53 -0.89
N GLY A 57 -17.98 8.42 -1.84
CA GLY A 57 -18.57 9.71 -1.56
C GLY A 57 -18.23 10.73 -2.64
N ASN A 58 -18.58 11.99 -2.37
CA ASN A 58 -18.28 13.09 -3.26
C ASN A 58 -16.76 13.39 -3.30
N ALA A 59 -16.37 14.38 -4.12
CA ALA A 59 -14.94 14.73 -4.28
C ALA A 59 -14.26 15.12 -2.96
N VAL A 60 -14.98 15.82 -2.08
CA VAL A 60 -14.44 16.23 -0.77
C VAL A 60 -14.16 15.01 0.11
N VAL A 61 -15.13 14.09 0.20
CA VAL A 61 -14.99 12.85 0.98
C VAL A 61 -13.85 12.01 0.42
N ARG A 62 -13.81 11.81 -0.90
CA ARG A 62 -12.75 11.03 -1.53
C ARG A 62 -11.37 11.64 -1.29
N GLY A 63 -11.24 12.95 -1.39
CA GLY A 63 -10.00 13.67 -1.12
C GLY A 63 -9.53 13.50 0.31
N ARG A 64 -10.46 13.51 1.26
CA ARG A 64 -10.17 13.29 2.68
C ARG A 64 -9.66 11.86 2.93
N VAL A 65 -10.33 10.87 2.35
CA VAL A 65 -9.92 9.46 2.46
C VAL A 65 -8.52 9.26 1.91
N LYS A 66 -8.26 9.78 0.72
CA LYS A 66 -6.93 9.69 0.10
C LYS A 66 -5.85 10.31 0.99
N ARG A 67 -6.14 11.46 1.59
CA ARG A 67 -5.22 12.16 2.48
C ARG A 67 -4.90 11.33 3.72
N MET A 68 -5.92 10.70 4.32
CA MET A 68 -5.75 9.84 5.49
C MET A 68 -4.84 8.63 5.17
N ILE A 69 -5.04 8.01 4.02
CA ILE A 69 -4.23 6.86 3.61
C ILE A 69 -2.79 7.29 3.28
N ARG A 70 -2.61 8.43 2.62
CA ARG A 70 -1.25 8.96 2.36
C ARG A 70 -0.51 9.28 3.65
N GLU A 71 -1.21 9.83 4.65
CA GLU A 71 -0.62 10.09 5.97
C GLU A 71 -0.21 8.79 6.65
N ALA A 72 -1.08 7.77 6.60
CA ALA A 72 -0.76 6.45 7.15
C ALA A 72 0.50 5.88 6.49
N PHE A 73 0.57 5.92 5.17
CA PHE A 73 1.73 5.44 4.41
C PHE A 73 2.99 6.22 4.79
N ARG A 74 2.90 7.54 4.83
CA ARG A 74 4.03 8.41 5.15
C ARG A 74 4.65 8.06 6.51
N HIS A 75 3.80 7.79 7.50
CA HIS A 75 4.26 7.44 8.84
C HIS A 75 4.76 6.01 8.97
N GLU A 76 4.15 5.08 8.24
CA GLU A 76 4.38 3.65 8.47
C GLU A 76 5.33 2.98 7.48
N ARG A 77 5.63 3.62 6.35
CA ARG A 77 6.41 2.98 5.28
C ARG A 77 7.78 2.47 5.71
N ALA A 78 8.45 3.18 6.61
CA ALA A 78 9.78 2.79 7.07
C ALA A 78 9.76 1.48 7.87
N GLY A 79 8.63 1.16 8.49
CA GLY A 79 8.46 -0.07 9.26
C GLY A 79 7.89 -1.25 8.47
N LEU A 80 7.55 -1.05 7.19
CA LEU A 80 7.03 -2.12 6.36
C LEU A 80 8.17 -2.98 5.82
N ALA A 81 7.96 -4.30 5.82
CA ALA A 81 8.97 -5.25 5.34
C ALA A 81 9.33 -5.00 3.88
N MET A 82 10.60 -5.16 3.56
CA MET A 82 11.13 -5.07 2.21
C MET A 82 11.34 -6.48 1.65
N VAL A 83 11.48 -6.58 0.34
CA VAL A 83 11.90 -7.82 -0.31
C VAL A 83 13.40 -7.97 -0.12
N ASP A 84 13.83 -9.07 0.46
CA ASP A 84 15.25 -9.41 0.62
C ASP A 84 15.63 -10.41 -0.47
N ASP A 85 16.64 -10.10 -1.28
CA ASP A 85 17.10 -10.98 -2.35
C ASP A 85 18.13 -12.04 -1.88
N GLY A 86 18.42 -12.07 -0.58
CA GLY A 86 19.39 -12.99 -0.02
C GLY A 86 20.85 -12.56 -0.23
N ALA A 87 21.10 -11.53 -1.00
CA ALA A 87 22.43 -11.00 -1.30
C ALA A 87 22.68 -9.64 -0.64
N GLY A 88 21.80 -9.24 0.28
CA GLY A 88 21.91 -7.98 1.00
C GLY A 88 21.21 -6.81 0.33
N THR A 89 20.57 -7.02 -0.80
CA THR A 89 19.77 -5.98 -1.46
C THR A 89 18.32 -6.07 -1.00
N HIS A 90 17.77 -4.93 -0.64
CA HIS A 90 16.37 -4.81 -0.22
C HIS A 90 15.62 -3.91 -1.19
N THR A 91 14.47 -4.40 -1.65
CA THR A 91 13.60 -3.64 -2.56
C THR A 91 12.19 -3.54 -1.97
N GLY A 92 11.42 -2.59 -2.50
CA GLY A 92 10.10 -2.29 -1.97
C GLY A 92 8.96 -3.01 -2.67
N TYR A 93 7.76 -2.62 -2.27
CA TYR A 93 6.50 -3.09 -2.85
C TYR A 93 5.75 -1.92 -3.45
N ASP A 94 5.06 -2.16 -4.56
CA ASP A 94 3.96 -1.31 -4.97
C ASP A 94 2.74 -1.71 -4.16
N ILE A 95 2.15 -0.76 -3.46
CA ILE A 95 1.04 -0.94 -2.54
C ILE A 95 -0.15 -0.17 -3.10
N VAL A 96 -1.20 -0.87 -3.48
CA VAL A 96 -2.42 -0.24 -4.00
C VAL A 96 -3.56 -0.47 -3.01
N VAL A 97 -4.22 0.61 -2.63
CA VAL A 97 -5.34 0.57 -1.69
C VAL A 97 -6.63 0.92 -2.42
N THR A 98 -7.61 0.02 -2.33
CA THR A 98 -8.98 0.28 -2.77
C THR A 98 -9.85 0.48 -1.54
N VAL A 99 -10.93 1.25 -1.69
CA VAL A 99 -11.78 1.64 -0.57
C VAL A 99 -13.24 1.35 -0.92
N ARG A 100 -13.96 0.75 0.03
CA ARG A 100 -15.40 0.51 -0.06
C ARG A 100 -16.15 1.63 0.65
N PRO A 101 -17.43 1.85 0.33
CA PRO A 101 -18.28 2.76 1.12
C PRO A 101 -18.25 2.40 2.61
N HIS A 102 -18.16 3.40 3.45
CA HIS A 102 -18.00 3.21 4.90
C HIS A 102 -18.44 4.47 5.65
N ASP A 103 -18.60 4.33 6.96
CA ASP A 103 -18.85 5.46 7.83
C ASP A 103 -17.57 6.24 8.09
N ALA A 104 -17.69 7.50 8.51
CA ALA A 104 -16.54 8.34 8.80
C ALA A 104 -15.64 7.71 9.87
N ALA A 105 -14.33 7.78 9.64
CA ALA A 105 -13.34 7.22 10.56
C ALA A 105 -12.18 8.20 10.74
N GLY A 106 -11.52 8.12 11.87
CA GLY A 106 -10.38 8.97 12.20
C GLY A 106 -9.05 8.43 11.68
N LEU A 107 -8.01 9.25 11.74
CA LEU A 107 -6.67 8.89 11.27
C LEU A 107 -6.13 7.63 11.95
N GLY A 108 -6.36 7.47 13.25
CA GLY A 108 -5.90 6.30 13.99
C GLY A 108 -6.49 4.99 13.44
N GLU A 109 -7.76 4.99 13.10
CA GLU A 109 -8.42 3.83 12.48
C GLU A 109 -7.84 3.54 11.11
N TRP A 110 -7.66 4.57 10.27
CA TRP A 110 -7.07 4.42 8.93
C TRP A 110 -5.65 3.86 9.00
N ARG A 111 -4.85 4.34 9.94
CA ARG A 111 -3.48 3.82 10.14
C ARG A 111 -3.50 2.35 10.53
N GLY A 112 -4.36 1.98 11.46
CA GLY A 112 -4.51 0.59 11.89
C GLY A 112 -4.90 -0.33 10.75
N TRP A 113 -5.92 0.03 10.01
CA TRP A 113 -6.37 -0.74 8.85
C TRP A 113 -5.28 -0.86 7.78
N PHE A 114 -4.64 0.27 7.47
CA PHE A 114 -3.57 0.30 6.46
C PHE A 114 -2.41 -0.61 6.85
N VAL A 115 -1.91 -0.48 8.07
CA VAL A 115 -0.77 -1.27 8.56
C VAL A 115 -1.12 -2.76 8.57
N ASP A 116 -2.25 -3.12 9.16
CA ASP A 116 -2.66 -4.52 9.29
C ASP A 116 -2.89 -5.17 7.93
N ALA A 117 -3.61 -4.50 7.04
CA ALA A 117 -3.88 -5.03 5.70
C ALA A 117 -2.58 -5.14 4.88
N THR A 118 -1.73 -4.13 4.94
CA THR A 118 -0.47 -4.11 4.19
C THR A 118 0.47 -5.22 4.66
N LYS A 119 0.66 -5.36 5.96
CA LYS A 119 1.50 -6.42 6.51
C LYS A 119 0.98 -7.81 6.13
N ALA A 120 -0.33 -8.01 6.20
CA ALA A 120 -0.94 -9.28 5.81
C ALA A 120 -0.77 -9.57 4.32
N SER A 121 -0.90 -8.55 3.47
CA SER A 121 -0.71 -8.68 2.02
C SER A 121 0.75 -8.99 1.66
N ILE A 122 1.69 -8.35 2.35
CA ILE A 122 3.12 -8.62 2.16
C ILE A 122 3.44 -10.07 2.53
N ARG A 123 2.85 -10.62 3.58
CA ARG A 123 3.04 -12.04 3.93
C ARG A 123 2.55 -12.96 2.81
N VAL A 124 1.47 -12.63 2.14
CA VAL A 124 1.00 -13.39 0.97
C VAL A 124 2.05 -13.35 -0.14
N ALA A 125 2.59 -12.16 -0.44
CA ALA A 125 3.63 -11.99 -1.45
C ALA A 125 4.90 -12.76 -1.10
N GLU A 126 5.31 -12.71 0.16
CA GLU A 126 6.48 -13.44 0.66
C GLU A 126 6.33 -14.95 0.49
N ARG A 127 5.16 -15.50 0.82
CA ARG A 127 4.89 -16.92 0.64
C ARG A 127 4.96 -17.33 -0.82
N ARG A 128 4.46 -16.52 -1.74
CA ARG A 128 4.56 -16.78 -3.18
C ARG A 128 6.00 -16.77 -3.66
N GLY A 129 6.79 -15.80 -3.19
CA GLY A 129 8.21 -15.73 -3.51
C GLY A 129 8.96 -16.96 -3.05
N ALA A 130 8.67 -17.45 -1.85
CA ALA A 130 9.26 -18.68 -1.32
C ALA A 130 8.87 -19.91 -2.13
N GLU A 131 7.60 -20.03 -2.56
CA GLU A 131 7.11 -21.11 -3.40
C GLU A 131 7.75 -21.07 -4.79
N ASP A 132 7.81 -19.90 -5.40
CA ASP A 132 8.39 -19.71 -6.73
C ASP A 132 9.91 -19.86 -6.75
N GLY A 133 10.55 -19.62 -5.62
CA GLY A 133 12.00 -19.67 -5.47
C GLY A 133 12.58 -21.07 -5.23
N VAL A 134 11.75 -22.07 -5.19
CA VAL A 134 12.19 -23.47 -4.95
C VAL A 134 12.78 -24.12 -6.18
#